data_3121d9477ec6f87f0153a4677e64df32
#
_entry.id   3121d9477ec6f87f0153a4677e64df32
#
_cell.length_a   1.000
_cell.length_b   1.000
_cell.length_c   1.000
_cell.angle_alpha   90.00
_cell.angle_beta   90.00
_cell.angle_gamma   90.00
#
_symmetry.space_group_name_H-M   'P 1'
#
loop_
_entity.id
_entity.type
_entity.pdbx_description
1 polymer ?
#
loop_
_entity_poly.entity_id
_entity_poly.type
_entity_poly.pdbx_seq_one_letter_code
_entity_poly.pdbx_strand_id
1 'polypeptide(L)'
;MTLIRKILLGTIFILLMFGYANHASMSADGRLVEAQKQLEEERAMAQLQREARWMKEISCLARNVYYEARGESRQGQLAVAMVTLNRVENGLFPDSICGVVNERKVVENRGVVCQFSWRCESWNNPKKRVKATHDSYIAALDAILHYEELTKTLVPDDTYWFHAKYVKPSWRKLKNRLAMIDNHIFYNPKPGDDGR
;
A
#
# COMPACT_ATOMS: atom_id res chain seq x y z
N MET A 1 5.42 66.76 -29.26
CA MET A 1 5.02 65.40 -28.76
C MET A 1 5.59 64.22 -29.53
N THR A 2 6.15 64.38 -30.71
CA THR A 2 6.60 63.27 -31.57
C THR A 2 8.02 62.74 -31.29
N LEU A 3 8.94 63.57 -30.84
CA LEU A 3 10.34 63.15 -30.63
C LEU A 3 10.49 62.30 -29.36
N ILE A 4 9.89 62.73 -28.23
CA ILE A 4 9.90 62.04 -26.97
C ILE A 4 9.26 60.63 -27.06
N ARG A 5 8.20 60.51 -27.85
CA ARG A 5 7.50 59.22 -28.09
C ARG A 5 8.36 58.25 -28.90
N LYS A 6 9.15 58.72 -29.85
CA LYS A 6 10.09 57.91 -30.58
C LYS A 6 11.27 57.43 -29.73
N ILE A 7 11.79 58.29 -28.84
CA ILE A 7 12.85 57.95 -27.90
C ILE A 7 12.35 56.89 -26.91
N LEU A 8 11.15 57.05 -26.32
CA LEU A 8 10.54 56.09 -25.41
C LEU A 8 10.30 54.73 -26.05
N LEU A 9 9.79 54.68 -27.24
CA LEU A 9 9.59 53.43 -28.00
C LEU A 9 10.92 52.76 -28.35
N GLY A 10 11.95 53.52 -28.70
CA GLY A 10 13.28 53.01 -28.99
C GLY A 10 13.95 52.39 -27.70
N THR A 11 13.81 53.04 -26.58
CA THR A 11 14.37 52.52 -25.30
C THR A 11 13.61 51.24 -24.84
N ILE A 12 12.31 51.18 -24.98
CA ILE A 12 11.52 50.00 -24.67
C ILE A 12 11.94 48.82 -25.59
N PHE A 13 12.11 49.09 -26.90
CA PHE A 13 12.54 48.08 -27.86
C PHE A 13 13.93 47.54 -27.53
N ILE A 14 14.87 48.42 -27.18
CA ILE A 14 16.22 48.04 -26.77
C ILE A 14 16.19 47.20 -25.49
N LEU A 15 15.40 47.56 -24.48
CA LEU A 15 15.22 46.79 -23.24
C LEU A 15 14.59 45.41 -23.48
N LEU A 16 13.63 45.33 -24.40
CA LEU A 16 13.02 44.07 -24.80
C LEU A 16 14.01 43.19 -25.56
N MET A 17 14.81 43.76 -26.47
CA MET A 17 15.85 43.02 -27.20
C MET A 17 16.98 42.57 -26.27
N PHE A 18 17.40 43.40 -25.31
CA PHE A 18 18.36 42.99 -24.25
C PHE A 18 17.80 41.90 -23.34
N GLY A 19 16.55 41.98 -22.94
CA GLY A 19 15.86 40.95 -22.20
C GLY A 19 15.77 39.63 -22.94
N TYR A 20 15.45 39.70 -24.24
CA TYR A 20 15.38 38.54 -25.12
C TYR A 20 16.79 37.93 -25.39
N ALA A 21 17.83 38.75 -25.56
CA ALA A 21 19.20 38.30 -25.74
C ALA A 21 19.77 37.63 -24.49
N ASN A 22 19.48 38.14 -23.30
CA ASN A 22 19.89 37.51 -22.02
C ASN A 22 19.17 36.18 -21.80
N HIS A 23 17.93 36.03 -22.23
CA HIS A 23 17.20 34.75 -22.15
C HIS A 23 17.72 33.73 -23.20
N ALA A 24 18.24 34.18 -24.31
CA ALA A 24 18.74 33.33 -25.41
C ALA A 24 20.20 32.87 -25.22
N SER A 25 20.97 33.46 -24.28
CA SER A 25 22.41 33.21 -24.19
C SER A 25 22.84 32.27 -23.08
N MET A 26 21.93 31.40 -22.59
CA MET A 26 22.38 30.27 -21.79
C MET A 26 23.19 29.34 -22.69
N SER A 27 24.47 29.14 -22.35
CA SER A 27 25.34 28.23 -23.12
C SER A 27 24.72 26.82 -23.15
N ALA A 28 25.05 26.02 -24.15
CA ALA A 28 24.58 24.63 -24.25
C ALA A 28 24.88 23.87 -22.91
N ASP A 29 26.05 24.13 -22.33
CA ASP A 29 26.48 23.54 -21.06
C ASP A 29 25.57 23.97 -19.88
N GLY A 30 25.16 25.24 -19.81
CA GLY A 30 24.24 25.73 -18.77
C GLY A 30 22.85 25.06 -18.87
N ARG A 31 22.37 24.80 -20.09
CA ARG A 31 21.10 24.06 -20.29
C ARG A 31 21.20 22.61 -19.88
N LEU A 32 22.34 21.97 -20.12
CA LEU A 32 22.59 20.60 -19.71
C LEU A 32 22.67 20.49 -18.19
N VAL A 33 23.35 21.40 -17.51
CA VAL A 33 23.43 21.43 -16.04
C VAL A 33 22.05 21.62 -15.42
N GLU A 34 21.24 22.53 -15.94
CA GLU A 34 19.88 22.76 -15.43
C GLU A 34 18.97 21.55 -15.69
N ALA A 35 19.06 20.91 -16.86
CA ALA A 35 18.31 19.69 -17.16
C ALA A 35 18.72 18.52 -16.25
N GLN A 36 20.00 18.38 -15.94
CA GLN A 36 20.49 17.37 -14.99
C GLN A 36 19.96 17.62 -13.60
N LYS A 37 19.97 18.85 -13.11
CA LYS A 37 19.42 19.22 -11.81
C LYS A 37 17.92 18.91 -11.71
N GLN A 38 17.14 19.27 -12.71
CA GLN A 38 15.70 18.95 -12.76
C GLN A 38 15.46 17.44 -12.73
N LEU A 39 16.24 16.67 -13.48
CA LEU A 39 16.14 15.20 -13.48
C LEU A 39 16.48 14.59 -12.11
N GLU A 40 17.47 15.12 -11.40
CA GLU A 40 17.81 14.69 -10.05
C GLU A 40 16.68 15.01 -9.05
N GLU A 41 16.10 16.20 -9.13
CA GLU A 41 14.94 16.60 -8.31
C GLU A 41 13.72 15.70 -8.57
N GLU A 42 13.40 15.40 -9.83
CA GLU A 42 12.33 14.48 -10.20
C GLU A 42 12.57 13.07 -9.66
N ARG A 43 13.81 12.57 -9.76
CA ARG A 43 14.20 11.26 -9.22
C ARG A 43 14.04 11.21 -7.70
N ALA A 44 14.50 12.24 -7.00
CA ALA A 44 14.37 12.35 -5.55
C ALA A 44 12.90 12.37 -5.13
N MET A 45 12.07 13.15 -5.81
CA MET A 45 10.62 13.19 -5.54
C MET A 45 9.94 11.85 -5.83
N ALA A 46 10.30 11.18 -6.92
CA ALA A 46 9.76 9.85 -7.24
C ALA A 46 10.18 8.79 -6.21
N GLN A 47 11.39 8.90 -5.66
CA GLN A 47 11.86 8.02 -4.59
C GLN A 47 11.05 8.25 -3.30
N LEU A 48 10.91 9.49 -2.87
CA LEU A 48 10.10 9.83 -1.68
C LEU A 48 8.65 9.33 -1.80
N GLN A 49 8.06 9.44 -2.99
CA GLN A 49 6.72 8.92 -3.24
C GLN A 49 6.64 7.39 -3.16
N ARG A 50 7.68 6.69 -3.63
CA ARG A 50 7.77 5.21 -3.50
C ARG A 50 7.88 4.79 -2.04
N GLU A 51 8.75 5.45 -1.28
CA GLU A 51 8.92 5.20 0.15
C GLU A 51 7.63 5.47 0.93
N ALA A 52 6.96 6.58 0.67
CA ALA A 52 5.69 6.91 1.30
C ALA A 52 4.58 5.88 0.99
N ARG A 53 4.52 5.38 -0.26
CA ARG A 53 3.60 4.30 -0.63
C ARG A 53 3.93 3.01 0.11
N TRP A 54 5.20 2.64 0.15
CA TRP A 54 5.67 1.45 0.84
C TRP A 54 5.35 1.50 2.35
N MET A 55 5.63 2.61 3.01
CA MET A 55 5.28 2.81 4.42
C MET A 55 3.77 2.72 4.66
N LYS A 56 2.95 3.17 3.73
CA LYS A 56 1.50 3.02 3.79
C LYS A 56 1.08 1.55 3.71
N GLU A 57 1.65 0.76 2.81
CA GLU A 57 1.37 -0.68 2.69
C GLU A 57 1.74 -1.43 3.97
N ILE A 58 2.96 -1.19 4.51
CA ILE A 58 3.38 -1.76 5.80
C ILE A 58 2.41 -1.37 6.92
N SER A 59 1.98 -0.11 6.97
CA SER A 59 1.02 0.35 7.98
C SER A 59 -0.34 -0.34 7.86
N CYS A 60 -0.82 -0.65 6.64
CA CYS A 60 -2.03 -1.44 6.44
C CYS A 60 -1.86 -2.85 7.00
N LEU A 61 -0.75 -3.54 6.70
CA LEU A 61 -0.48 -4.89 7.19
C LEU A 61 -0.34 -4.91 8.72
N ALA A 62 0.45 -4.00 9.29
CA ALA A 62 0.63 -3.88 10.72
C ALA A 62 -0.69 -3.67 11.48
N ARG A 63 -1.57 -2.84 10.92
CA ARG A 63 -2.90 -2.64 11.49
C ARG A 63 -3.76 -3.89 11.39
N ASN A 64 -3.68 -4.65 10.30
CA ASN A 64 -4.40 -5.90 10.17
C ASN A 64 -3.90 -6.92 11.21
N VAL A 65 -2.60 -7.10 11.34
CA VAL A 65 -1.98 -7.94 12.37
C VAL A 65 -2.41 -7.52 13.77
N TYR A 66 -2.42 -6.22 14.06
CA TYR A 66 -2.85 -5.71 15.35
C TYR A 66 -4.30 -6.10 15.68
N TYR A 67 -5.23 -5.87 14.77
CA TYR A 67 -6.64 -6.11 15.03
C TYR A 67 -6.98 -7.60 15.07
N GLU A 68 -6.36 -8.40 14.22
CA GLU A 68 -6.64 -9.82 14.10
C GLU A 68 -5.82 -10.67 15.09
N ALA A 69 -4.57 -10.29 15.41
CA ALA A 69 -3.63 -11.18 16.08
C ALA A 69 -2.79 -10.54 17.21
N ARG A 70 -3.17 -9.39 17.77
CA ARG A 70 -2.39 -8.72 18.83
C ARG A 70 -2.19 -9.55 20.10
N GLY A 71 -3.06 -10.54 20.34
CA GLY A 71 -2.98 -11.45 21.48
C GLY A 71 -2.37 -12.81 21.18
N GLU A 72 -1.91 -13.01 19.93
CA GLU A 72 -1.31 -14.26 19.49
C GLU A 72 0.22 -14.24 19.63
N SER A 73 0.82 -15.43 19.57
CA SER A 73 2.28 -15.56 19.50
C SER A 73 2.83 -14.87 18.24
N ARG A 74 4.17 -14.74 18.18
CA ARG A 74 4.82 -14.23 16.97
C ARG A 74 4.47 -15.05 15.73
N GLN A 75 4.37 -16.37 15.84
CA GLN A 75 3.98 -17.25 14.75
C GLN A 75 2.55 -16.99 14.31
N GLY A 76 1.60 -16.80 15.24
CA GLY A 76 0.22 -16.45 14.93
C GLY A 76 0.10 -15.10 14.22
N GLN A 77 0.88 -14.09 14.65
CA GLN A 77 0.94 -12.78 14.00
C GLN A 77 1.49 -12.87 12.58
N LEU A 78 2.58 -13.62 12.38
CA LEU A 78 3.16 -13.87 11.06
C LEU A 78 2.18 -14.63 10.16
N ALA A 79 1.50 -15.66 10.66
CA ALA A 79 0.55 -16.45 9.88
C ALA A 79 -0.62 -15.58 9.38
N VAL A 80 -1.15 -14.68 10.20
CA VAL A 80 -2.20 -13.73 9.78
C VAL A 80 -1.67 -12.74 8.74
N ALA A 81 -0.43 -12.24 8.89
CA ALA A 81 0.20 -11.39 7.89
C ALA A 81 0.36 -12.11 6.56
N MET A 82 0.81 -13.38 6.59
CA MET A 82 1.00 -14.21 5.40
C MET A 82 -0.28 -14.40 4.61
N VAL A 83 -1.42 -14.64 5.26
CA VAL A 83 -2.72 -14.72 4.54
C VAL A 83 -3.02 -13.43 3.77
N THR A 84 -2.69 -12.27 4.31
CA THR A 84 -2.86 -11.00 3.60
C THR A 84 -1.93 -10.90 2.40
N LEU A 85 -0.66 -11.28 2.56
CA LEU A 85 0.33 -11.28 1.46
C LEU A 85 -0.02 -12.28 0.38
N ASN A 86 -0.39 -13.52 0.74
CA ASN A 86 -0.84 -14.54 -0.21
C ASN A 86 -2.01 -14.06 -1.08
N ARG A 87 -2.93 -13.28 -0.49
CA ARG A 87 -4.03 -12.68 -1.26
C ARG A 87 -3.55 -11.63 -2.25
N VAL A 88 -2.54 -10.83 -1.91
CA VAL A 88 -1.96 -9.84 -2.83
C VAL A 88 -1.33 -10.53 -4.03
N GLU A 89 -0.62 -11.65 -3.80
CA GLU A 89 0.03 -12.44 -4.86
C GLU A 89 -0.97 -13.23 -5.72
N ASN A 90 -2.17 -13.46 -5.21
CA ASN A 90 -3.23 -14.15 -5.95
C ASN A 90 -4.11 -13.16 -6.72
N GLY A 91 -4.13 -13.26 -8.04
CA GLY A 91 -4.88 -12.37 -8.94
C GLY A 91 -6.40 -12.30 -8.75
N LEU A 92 -6.97 -13.04 -7.79
CA LEU A 92 -8.40 -13.00 -7.45
C LEU A 92 -8.73 -11.95 -6.38
N PHE A 93 -7.71 -11.40 -5.71
CA PHE A 93 -7.83 -10.37 -4.68
C PHE A 93 -7.21 -9.05 -5.17
N PRO A 94 -7.41 -7.95 -4.43
CA PRO A 94 -6.72 -6.69 -4.75
C PRO A 94 -5.19 -6.84 -4.77
N ASP A 95 -4.54 -6.14 -5.69
CA ASP A 95 -3.09 -6.19 -5.99
C ASP A 95 -2.20 -5.39 -5.02
N SER A 96 -2.72 -4.99 -3.87
CA SER A 96 -1.98 -4.26 -2.84
C SER A 96 -2.42 -4.66 -1.44
N ILE A 97 -1.52 -4.57 -0.48
CA ILE A 97 -1.81 -4.89 0.92
C ILE A 97 -2.96 -4.03 1.45
N CYS A 98 -2.89 -2.72 1.20
CA CYS A 98 -3.98 -1.82 1.59
C CYS A 98 -5.29 -2.14 0.86
N GLY A 99 -5.23 -2.59 -0.38
CA GLY A 99 -6.38 -3.07 -1.15
C GLY A 99 -7.05 -4.26 -0.48
N VAL A 100 -6.29 -5.31 -0.18
CA VAL A 100 -6.77 -6.50 0.52
C VAL A 100 -7.33 -6.17 1.90
N VAL A 101 -6.60 -5.39 2.70
CA VAL A 101 -7.02 -5.01 4.06
C VAL A 101 -8.30 -4.15 4.07
N ASN A 102 -8.50 -3.33 3.06
CA ASN A 102 -9.67 -2.45 2.96
C ASN A 102 -10.78 -3.02 2.06
N GLU A 103 -10.63 -4.25 1.55
CA GLU A 103 -11.61 -4.86 0.67
C GLU A 103 -12.98 -4.95 1.36
N ARG A 104 -13.99 -4.55 0.61
CA ARG A 104 -15.40 -4.60 1.04
C ARG A 104 -16.29 -4.90 -0.16
N LYS A 105 -17.33 -5.67 0.09
CA LYS A 105 -18.32 -6.04 -0.93
C LYS A 105 -19.70 -5.63 -0.45
N VAL A 106 -20.55 -5.18 -1.36
CA VAL A 106 -21.97 -5.02 -1.10
C VAL A 106 -22.62 -6.38 -1.32
N VAL A 107 -23.21 -6.94 -0.29
CA VAL A 107 -23.91 -8.23 -0.35
C VAL A 107 -25.40 -7.95 -0.22
N GLU A 108 -26.18 -8.49 -1.14
CA GLU A 108 -27.64 -8.38 -1.10
C GLU A 108 -28.17 -8.87 0.25
N ASN A 109 -29.09 -8.13 0.84
CA ASN A 109 -29.69 -8.37 2.16
C ASN A 109 -28.75 -8.31 3.38
N ARG A 110 -27.44 -8.01 3.20
CA ARG A 110 -26.46 -7.87 4.30
C ARG A 110 -25.78 -6.51 4.33
N GLY A 111 -25.94 -5.70 3.27
CA GLY A 111 -25.26 -4.41 3.14
C GLY A 111 -23.75 -4.56 2.87
N VAL A 112 -22.93 -3.68 3.43
CA VAL A 112 -21.48 -3.69 3.25
C VAL A 112 -20.83 -4.72 4.16
N VAL A 113 -20.10 -5.65 3.59
CA VAL A 113 -19.27 -6.66 4.28
C VAL A 113 -17.81 -6.36 4.01
N CYS A 114 -17.02 -6.22 5.08
CA CYS A 114 -15.57 -6.04 4.99
C CYS A 114 -14.85 -7.38 5.04
N GLN A 115 -13.74 -7.49 4.33
CA GLN A 115 -12.88 -8.67 4.37
C GLN A 115 -12.40 -8.96 5.78
N PHE A 116 -12.01 -7.92 6.53
CA PHE A 116 -11.70 -7.96 7.94
C PHE A 116 -12.76 -7.17 8.72
N SER A 117 -13.41 -7.81 9.70
CA SER A 117 -14.57 -7.25 10.41
C SER A 117 -14.26 -5.91 11.10
N TRP A 118 -13.09 -5.79 11.70
CA TRP A 118 -12.63 -4.57 12.37
C TRP A 118 -12.62 -3.35 11.45
N ARG A 119 -12.47 -3.58 10.13
CA ARG A 119 -12.44 -2.50 9.15
C ARG A 119 -13.79 -1.83 8.99
N CYS A 120 -14.88 -2.60 8.94
CA CYS A 120 -16.24 -2.07 8.95
C CYS A 120 -16.57 -1.38 10.28
N GLU A 121 -16.16 -1.97 11.40
CA GLU A 121 -16.38 -1.39 12.73
C GLU A 121 -15.67 -0.05 12.91
N SER A 122 -14.40 0.03 12.48
CA SER A 122 -13.60 1.26 12.56
C SER A 122 -14.04 2.34 11.58
N TRP A 123 -14.68 1.96 10.46
CA TRP A 123 -15.27 2.91 9.52
C TRP A 123 -16.47 3.62 10.14
N ASN A 124 -17.36 2.84 10.77
CA ASN A 124 -18.57 3.35 11.39
C ASN A 124 -18.30 4.06 12.74
N ASN A 125 -17.16 3.81 13.38
CA ASN A 125 -16.76 4.43 14.62
C ASN A 125 -15.28 4.84 14.62
N PRO A 126 -14.96 6.11 14.26
CA PRO A 126 -13.59 6.59 14.24
C PRO A 126 -12.84 6.48 15.57
N LYS A 127 -13.53 6.48 16.71
CA LYS A 127 -12.93 6.29 18.05
C LYS A 127 -12.34 4.89 18.24
N LYS A 128 -12.77 3.90 17.47
CA LYS A 128 -12.21 2.55 17.45
C LYS A 128 -10.93 2.43 16.59
N ARG A 129 -10.49 3.50 15.94
CA ARG A 129 -9.25 3.49 15.14
C ARG A 129 -8.05 3.55 16.06
N VAL A 130 -7.46 2.41 16.33
CA VAL A 130 -6.22 2.30 17.11
C VAL A 130 -5.02 2.24 16.15
N LYS A 131 -3.90 2.83 16.56
CA LYS A 131 -2.62 2.66 15.86
C LYS A 131 -2.10 1.25 16.12
N ALA A 132 -1.48 0.64 15.13
CA ALA A 132 -0.75 -0.62 15.30
C ALA A 132 0.38 -0.44 16.33
N THR A 133 0.68 -1.50 17.07
CA THR A 133 1.79 -1.51 18.04
C THR A 133 3.11 -1.73 17.31
N HIS A 134 4.23 -1.46 18.01
CA HIS A 134 5.56 -1.76 17.50
C HIS A 134 5.69 -3.23 17.08
N ASP A 135 5.24 -4.16 17.91
CA ASP A 135 5.30 -5.61 17.62
C ASP A 135 4.54 -5.98 16.34
N SER A 136 3.37 -5.35 16.10
CA SER A 136 2.60 -5.57 14.88
C SER A 136 3.33 -5.04 13.63
N TYR A 137 4.06 -3.91 13.76
CA TYR A 137 4.91 -3.42 12.67
C TYR A 137 6.09 -4.35 12.39
N ILE A 138 6.75 -4.86 13.44
CA ILE A 138 7.82 -5.84 13.27
C ILE A 138 7.28 -7.13 12.63
N ALA A 139 6.09 -7.60 13.04
CA ALA A 139 5.46 -8.77 12.42
C ALA A 139 5.15 -8.56 10.93
N ALA A 140 4.66 -7.39 10.57
CA ALA A 140 4.38 -7.05 9.19
C ALA A 140 5.65 -7.00 8.34
N LEU A 141 6.71 -6.35 8.86
CA LEU A 141 8.00 -6.26 8.17
C LEU A 141 8.65 -7.64 7.98
N ASP A 142 8.68 -8.47 9.03
CA ASP A 142 9.24 -9.82 8.94
C ASP A 142 8.48 -10.68 7.94
N ALA A 143 7.14 -10.62 7.93
CA ALA A 143 6.35 -11.35 6.96
C ALA A 143 6.68 -10.96 5.52
N ILE A 144 6.88 -9.66 5.25
CA ILE A 144 7.24 -9.17 3.93
C ILE A 144 8.66 -9.58 3.55
N LEU A 145 9.62 -9.40 4.45
CA LEU A 145 11.04 -9.66 4.18
C LEU A 145 11.35 -11.15 4.03
N HIS A 146 10.63 -12.02 4.72
CA HIS A 146 10.85 -13.47 4.74
C HIS A 146 9.71 -14.24 4.06
N TYR A 147 8.95 -13.61 3.17
CA TYR A 147 7.76 -14.19 2.53
C TYR A 147 8.03 -15.58 1.96
N GLU A 148 9.04 -15.72 1.11
CA GLU A 148 9.43 -16.99 0.45
C GLU A 148 9.80 -18.10 1.42
N GLU A 149 10.39 -17.77 2.56
CA GLU A 149 10.72 -18.73 3.60
C GLU A 149 9.47 -19.15 4.36
N LEU A 150 8.63 -18.18 4.73
CA LEU A 150 7.44 -18.41 5.51
C LEU A 150 6.35 -19.18 4.74
N THR A 151 6.31 -19.09 3.40
CA THR A 151 5.44 -19.94 2.58
C THR A 151 5.81 -21.41 2.65
N LYS A 152 7.07 -21.72 2.91
CA LYS A 152 7.58 -23.10 3.02
C LYS A 152 7.54 -23.65 4.46
N THR A 153 7.60 -22.76 5.46
CA THR A 153 7.83 -23.18 6.86
C THR A 153 6.65 -22.91 7.78
N LEU A 154 5.79 -21.97 7.46
CA LEU A 154 4.71 -21.52 8.35
C LEU A 154 3.31 -21.65 7.70
N VAL A 155 3.09 -20.95 6.59
CA VAL A 155 1.79 -20.87 5.91
C VAL A 155 2.01 -20.88 4.40
N PRO A 156 1.60 -21.94 3.68
CA PRO A 156 1.72 -22.03 2.23
C PRO A 156 1.09 -20.82 1.50
N ASP A 157 1.61 -20.53 0.30
CA ASP A 157 1.21 -19.38 -0.53
C ASP A 157 -0.24 -19.43 -1.04
N ASP A 158 -0.84 -20.61 -1.03
CA ASP A 158 -2.26 -20.83 -1.37
C ASP A 158 -3.20 -20.71 -0.16
N THR A 159 -2.73 -20.25 1.00
CA THR A 159 -3.55 -20.10 2.20
C THR A 159 -4.22 -18.74 2.21
N TYR A 160 -5.53 -18.70 2.02
CA TYR A 160 -6.29 -17.45 1.86
C TYR A 160 -7.32 -17.18 2.95
N TRP A 161 -7.63 -18.15 3.83
CA TRP A 161 -8.65 -17.98 4.87
C TRP A 161 -8.17 -18.41 6.23
N PHE A 162 -8.67 -17.76 7.23
CA PHE A 162 -8.57 -18.17 8.62
C PHE A 162 -9.80 -17.75 9.42
N HIS A 163 -10.00 -18.36 10.56
CA HIS A 163 -10.95 -17.92 11.57
C HIS A 163 -10.48 -18.31 12.97
N ALA A 164 -10.96 -17.60 13.98
CA ALA A 164 -10.69 -17.98 15.37
C ALA A 164 -11.30 -19.35 15.71
N LYS A 165 -10.58 -20.20 16.43
CA LYS A 165 -10.96 -21.59 16.71
C LYS A 165 -12.35 -21.77 17.36
N TYR A 166 -12.84 -20.74 18.07
CA TYR A 166 -14.15 -20.74 18.70
C TYR A 166 -15.29 -20.31 17.76
N VAL A 167 -14.98 -19.81 16.57
CA VAL A 167 -15.94 -19.44 15.54
C VAL A 167 -16.12 -20.62 14.56
N LYS A 168 -17.33 -20.82 14.05
CA LYS A 168 -17.64 -21.92 13.12
C LYS A 168 -18.31 -21.40 11.85
N PRO A 169 -17.60 -20.65 10.97
CA PRO A 169 -18.20 -20.11 9.76
C PRO A 169 -18.64 -21.25 8.83
N SER A 170 -19.75 -21.05 8.10
CA SER A 170 -20.31 -22.08 7.22
C SER A 170 -19.33 -22.48 6.11
N TRP A 171 -18.59 -21.51 5.56
CA TRP A 171 -17.61 -21.71 4.48
C TRP A 171 -16.46 -22.65 4.85
N ARG A 172 -16.14 -22.87 6.15
CA ARG A 172 -15.02 -23.73 6.56
C ARG A 172 -15.12 -25.17 6.05
N LYS A 173 -16.34 -25.63 5.77
CA LYS A 173 -16.57 -26.98 5.21
C LYS A 173 -16.24 -27.07 3.71
N LEU A 174 -16.21 -25.93 3.02
CA LEU A 174 -15.91 -25.82 1.59
C LEU A 174 -14.42 -25.70 1.32
N LYS A 175 -13.61 -25.44 2.33
CA LYS A 175 -12.17 -25.25 2.22
C LYS A 175 -11.41 -26.39 2.85
N ASN A 176 -10.14 -26.55 2.47
CA ASN A 176 -9.26 -27.56 3.04
C ASN A 176 -8.59 -26.99 4.30
N ARG A 177 -8.78 -27.65 5.45
CA ARG A 177 -8.14 -27.26 6.71
C ARG A 177 -6.68 -27.63 6.67
N LEU A 178 -5.81 -26.63 6.84
CA LEU A 178 -4.37 -26.78 6.76
C LEU A 178 -3.74 -26.95 8.15
N ALA A 179 -3.86 -25.93 9.00
CA ALA A 179 -3.18 -25.87 10.28
C ALA A 179 -4.03 -25.13 11.33
N MET A 180 -3.63 -25.31 12.59
CA MET A 180 -4.06 -24.45 13.70
C MET A 180 -2.80 -23.86 14.32
N ILE A 181 -2.74 -22.53 14.34
CA ILE A 181 -1.66 -21.77 14.97
C ILE A 181 -2.31 -20.86 16.01
N ASP A 182 -1.94 -21.02 17.26
CA ASP A 182 -2.54 -20.36 18.43
C ASP A 182 -4.07 -20.50 18.48
N ASN A 183 -4.78 -19.39 18.31
CA ASN A 183 -6.24 -19.35 18.33
C ASN A 183 -6.87 -19.33 16.94
N HIS A 184 -6.09 -19.47 15.86
CA HIS A 184 -6.58 -19.42 14.48
C HIS A 184 -6.45 -20.76 13.76
N ILE A 185 -7.43 -21.07 12.92
CA ILE A 185 -7.44 -22.22 12.01
C ILE A 185 -7.33 -21.67 10.60
N PHE A 186 -6.32 -22.14 9.86
CA PHE A 186 -5.98 -21.70 8.50
C PHE A 186 -6.45 -22.70 7.45
N TYR A 187 -6.79 -22.16 6.28
CA TYR A 187 -7.38 -22.94 5.18
C TYR A 187 -6.83 -22.49 3.83
N ASN A 188 -6.69 -23.49 2.94
CA ASN A 188 -6.41 -23.28 1.53
C ASN A 188 -7.57 -23.81 0.64
N PRO A 189 -7.58 -23.55 -0.68
CA PRO A 189 -8.59 -24.06 -1.59
C PRO A 189 -8.62 -25.59 -1.57
N LYS A 190 -9.82 -26.18 -1.77
CA LYS A 190 -9.90 -27.58 -2.17
C LYS A 190 -9.54 -27.73 -3.65
N PRO A 191 -9.11 -28.92 -4.10
CA PRO A 191 -8.93 -29.18 -5.52
C PRO A 191 -10.18 -28.78 -6.32
N GLY A 192 -10.00 -27.94 -7.34
CA GLY A 192 -11.10 -27.39 -8.15
C GLY A 192 -11.80 -26.15 -7.59
N ASP A 193 -11.41 -25.66 -6.43
CA ASP A 193 -11.86 -24.37 -5.88
C ASP A 193 -11.04 -23.21 -6.50
N ASP A 194 -11.70 -22.21 -7.02
CA ASP A 194 -11.05 -21.06 -7.64
C ASP A 194 -10.41 -20.06 -6.63
N GLY A 195 -10.49 -20.36 -5.34
CA GLY A 195 -9.91 -19.53 -4.29
C GLY A 195 -10.78 -18.34 -3.85
N ARG A 196 -12.06 -18.27 -4.26
CA ARG A 196 -13.01 -17.21 -3.86
C ARG A 196 -13.93 -17.59 -2.71
#